data_bb6d02b8e7a22732c4c41f40119aa1a4
#
_entry.id   bb6d02b8e7a22732c4c41f40119aa1a4
#
_cell.length_a   1.000
_cell.length_b   1.000
_cell.length_c   1.000
_cell.angle_alpha   90.00
_cell.angle_beta   90.00
_cell.angle_gamma   90.00
#
_symmetry.space_group_name_H-M   'P 1'
#
loop_
_entity.id
_entity.type
_entity.pdbx_description
1 polymer ?
#
loop_
_entity_poly.entity_id
_entity_poly.type
_entity_poly.pdbx_seq_one_letter_code
_entity_poly.pdbx_strand_id
1 'polypeptide(L)'
;MIATSDLIVPKEFLVSAKMSEDEMRIDLAVHLYATRRLSMGKAKELAGLDLISFQGELKKRNIYLNITSDDVLHDVETLRRLLK
;
A
#
# COMPACT_ATOMS: atom_id res chain seq x y z
N MET A 1 13.62 -15.30 10.60
CA MET A 1 14.91 -14.72 10.36
C MET A 1 14.78 -13.27 9.97
N ILE A 2 15.58 -12.45 10.49
CA ILE A 2 15.45 -11.05 10.26
C ILE A 2 16.59 -10.55 9.42
N ALA A 3 16.26 -9.98 8.32
CA ALA A 3 17.26 -9.36 7.51
C ALA A 3 17.67 -8.08 8.19
N THR A 4 18.96 -7.90 8.31
CA THR A 4 19.46 -6.67 8.88
C THR A 4 19.78 -5.66 7.80
N SER A 5 19.56 -6.03 6.54
CA SER A 5 19.82 -5.13 5.43
C SER A 5 18.52 -4.75 4.75
N ASP A 6 18.51 -3.59 4.15
CA ASP A 6 17.36 -3.13 3.39
C ASP A 6 17.22 -3.91 2.11
N LEU A 7 15.99 -3.99 1.64
CA LEU A 7 15.74 -4.61 0.35
C LEU A 7 16.27 -3.69 -0.74
N ILE A 8 17.06 -4.25 -1.64
CA ILE A 8 17.61 -3.49 -2.75
C ILE A 8 17.15 -4.09 -4.06
N VAL A 9 16.56 -3.28 -4.92
CA VAL A 9 16.15 -3.72 -6.24
C VAL A 9 17.14 -3.16 -7.24
N PRO A 10 17.89 -4.02 -7.94
CA PRO A 10 18.85 -3.52 -8.92
C PRO A 10 18.17 -2.72 -10.02
N LYS A 11 18.89 -1.71 -10.49
CA LYS A 11 18.37 -0.79 -11.48
C LYS A 11 17.85 -1.49 -12.74
N GLU A 12 18.49 -2.58 -13.13
CA GLU A 12 18.09 -3.28 -14.34
C GLU A 12 16.64 -3.75 -14.30
N PHE A 13 16.12 -4.05 -13.12
CA PHE A 13 14.72 -4.48 -12.99
C PHE A 13 13.78 -3.30 -13.11
N LEU A 14 14.21 -2.14 -12.68
CA LEU A 14 13.40 -0.93 -12.87
C LEU A 14 13.28 -0.61 -14.34
N VAL A 15 14.41 -0.72 -15.05
CA VAL A 15 14.40 -0.46 -16.49
C VAL A 15 13.53 -1.48 -17.22
N SER A 16 13.68 -2.75 -16.87
CA SER A 16 12.88 -3.80 -17.51
C SER A 16 11.39 -3.62 -17.24
N ALA A 17 11.05 -3.18 -16.07
CA ALA A 17 9.66 -2.95 -15.71
C ALA A 17 9.13 -1.61 -16.21
N LYS A 18 10.03 -0.76 -16.70
CA LYS A 18 9.67 0.60 -17.14
C LYS A 18 9.04 1.40 -16.01
N MET A 19 9.64 1.30 -14.84
CA MET A 19 9.14 1.96 -13.64
C MET A 19 10.23 2.77 -12.99
N SER A 20 9.84 3.84 -12.33
CA SER A 20 10.76 4.57 -11.48
C SER A 20 10.86 3.85 -10.14
N GLU A 21 11.83 4.25 -9.34
CA GLU A 21 11.99 3.70 -8.01
C GLU A 21 10.75 3.95 -7.16
N ASP A 22 10.20 5.17 -7.25
CA ASP A 22 9.02 5.51 -6.49
C ASP A 22 7.81 4.69 -6.92
N GLU A 23 7.64 4.51 -8.22
CA GLU A 23 6.54 3.70 -8.72
C GLU A 23 6.63 2.26 -8.24
N MET A 24 7.82 1.70 -8.26
CA MET A 24 8.00 0.33 -7.79
C MET A 24 7.74 0.22 -6.30
N ARG A 25 8.14 1.23 -5.54
CA ARG A 25 7.89 1.23 -4.11
C ARG A 25 6.40 1.28 -3.81
N ILE A 26 5.67 2.09 -4.59
CA ILE A 26 4.22 2.17 -4.44
C ILE A 26 3.57 0.85 -4.80
N ASP A 27 3.99 0.24 -5.90
CA ASP A 27 3.46 -1.06 -6.30
C ASP A 27 3.69 -2.11 -5.24
N LEU A 28 4.88 -2.13 -4.67
CA LEU A 28 5.19 -3.08 -3.61
C LEU A 28 4.30 -2.87 -2.40
N ALA A 29 4.13 -1.62 -2.00
CA ALA A 29 3.31 -1.28 -0.85
C ALA A 29 1.85 -1.68 -1.08
N VAL A 30 1.35 -1.42 -2.28
CA VAL A 30 -0.02 -1.77 -2.64
C VAL A 30 -0.21 -3.28 -2.58
N HIS A 31 0.74 -4.02 -3.13
CA HIS A 31 0.66 -5.47 -3.10
C HIS A 31 0.65 -6.02 -1.68
N LEU A 32 1.53 -5.51 -0.85
CA LEU A 32 1.63 -5.99 0.52
C LEU A 32 0.40 -5.63 1.35
N TYR A 33 -0.20 -4.48 1.05
CA TYR A 33 -1.44 -4.13 1.69
C TYR A 33 -2.57 -5.05 1.20
N ALA A 34 -2.66 -5.27 -0.10
CA ALA A 34 -3.71 -6.08 -0.68
C ALA A 34 -3.64 -7.53 -0.22
N THR A 35 -2.44 -8.03 0.03
CA THR A 35 -2.26 -9.40 0.51
C THR A 35 -2.24 -9.48 2.03
N ARG A 36 -2.54 -8.37 2.70
CA ARG A 36 -2.66 -8.30 4.16
C ARG A 36 -1.38 -8.56 4.90
N ARG A 37 -0.27 -8.25 4.28
CA ARG A 37 1.02 -8.36 4.93
C ARG A 37 1.42 -7.10 5.65
N LEU A 38 0.87 -5.96 5.20
CA LEU A 38 1.10 -4.68 5.85
C LEU A 38 -0.21 -3.99 6.10
N SER A 39 -0.28 -3.25 7.20
CA SER A 39 -1.42 -2.41 7.48
C SER A 39 -1.40 -1.20 6.53
N MET A 40 -2.51 -0.50 6.46
CA MET A 40 -2.60 0.71 5.67
C MET A 40 -1.54 1.72 6.10
N GLY A 41 -1.34 1.86 7.39
CA GLY A 41 -0.35 2.80 7.91
C GLY A 41 1.07 2.45 7.50
N LYS A 42 1.41 1.18 7.59
CA LYS A 42 2.75 0.74 7.20
C LYS A 42 2.93 0.77 5.70
N ALA A 43 1.89 0.43 4.96
CA ALA A 43 1.99 0.43 3.51
C ALA A 43 2.19 1.84 2.97
N LYS A 44 1.47 2.82 3.50
CA LYS A 44 1.66 4.19 3.03
C LYS A 44 3.05 4.71 3.36
N GLU A 45 3.60 4.29 4.50
CA GLU A 45 4.97 4.66 4.86
C GLU A 45 5.96 4.08 3.86
N LEU A 46 5.78 2.82 3.52
CA LEU A 46 6.65 2.17 2.53
C LEU A 46 6.55 2.88 1.19
N ALA A 47 5.36 3.29 0.81
CA ALA A 47 5.15 3.99 -0.45
C ALA A 47 5.67 5.43 -0.43
N GLY A 48 5.91 5.97 0.76
CA GLY A 48 6.33 7.35 0.88
C GLY A 48 5.20 8.33 0.60
N LEU A 49 3.98 7.91 0.86
CA LEU A 49 2.80 8.72 0.57
C LEU A 49 2.01 9.00 1.84
N ASP A 50 1.17 10.03 1.78
CA ASP A 50 0.21 10.24 2.84
C ASP A 50 -0.98 9.30 2.61
N LEU A 51 -1.88 9.27 3.56
CA LEU A 51 -2.99 8.33 3.50
C LEU A 51 -3.88 8.54 2.28
N ILE A 52 -4.21 9.79 2.00
CA ILE A 52 -5.11 10.09 0.90
C ILE A 52 -4.49 9.73 -0.44
N SER A 53 -3.21 10.06 -0.62
CA SER A 53 -2.51 9.71 -1.84
C SER A 53 -2.40 8.21 -2.01
N PHE A 54 -2.12 7.50 -0.92
CA PHE A 54 -2.03 6.05 -0.99
C PHE A 54 -3.38 5.42 -1.35
N GLN A 55 -4.45 5.91 -0.77
CA GLN A 55 -5.78 5.44 -1.11
C GLN A 55 -6.12 5.71 -2.57
N GLY A 56 -5.63 6.83 -3.10
CA GLY A 56 -5.78 7.13 -4.51
C GLY A 56 -5.09 6.12 -5.39
N GLU A 57 -3.91 5.66 -4.97
CA GLU A 57 -3.19 4.64 -5.72
C GLU A 57 -3.93 3.31 -5.70
N LEU A 58 -4.54 2.97 -4.57
CA LEU A 58 -5.34 1.76 -4.49
C LEU A 58 -6.52 1.82 -5.46
N LYS A 59 -7.17 2.98 -5.52
CA LYS A 59 -8.28 3.19 -6.42
C LYS A 59 -7.87 3.05 -7.88
N LYS A 60 -6.75 3.66 -8.26
CA LYS A 60 -6.25 3.58 -9.61
C LYS A 60 -6.03 2.14 -10.06
N ARG A 61 -5.66 1.29 -9.13
CA ARG A 61 -5.36 -0.11 -9.43
C ARG A 61 -6.55 -1.00 -9.21
N ASN A 62 -7.73 -0.39 -8.99
CA ASN A 62 -8.96 -1.14 -8.72
C ASN A 62 -8.81 -2.09 -7.56
N ILE A 63 -7.96 -1.73 -6.62
CA ILE A 63 -7.86 -2.48 -5.39
C ILE A 63 -8.83 -1.83 -4.46
N TYR A 64 -10.02 -2.36 -4.45
CA TYR A 64 -10.97 -1.95 -3.48
C TYR A 64 -10.34 -2.29 -2.16
N LEU A 65 -10.64 -1.56 -1.18
CA LEU A 65 -10.30 -1.92 0.16
C LEU A 65 -10.90 -3.28 0.35
N ASN A 66 -10.24 -4.25 -0.14
CA ASN A 66 -10.63 -5.60 -0.08
C ASN A 66 -10.46 -6.07 1.24
N ILE A 67 -11.12 -5.50 2.01
CA ILE A 67 -11.09 -5.75 3.32
C ILE A 67 -12.08 -6.80 3.52
N THR A 68 -11.76 -7.77 4.28
CA THR A 68 -12.73 -8.76 4.64
C THR A 68 -13.86 -8.03 5.31
N SER A 69 -14.97 -8.68 5.42
CA SER A 69 -16.13 -8.05 5.97
C SER A 69 -15.87 -7.39 7.31
N ASP A 70 -15.08 -8.00 8.16
CA ASP A 70 -14.81 -7.43 9.46
C ASP A 70 -14.08 -6.11 9.37
N ASP A 71 -13.04 -6.06 8.53
CA ASP A 71 -12.26 -4.85 8.37
C ASP A 71 -13.09 -3.76 7.71
N VAL A 72 -13.89 -4.13 6.74
CA VAL A 72 -14.76 -3.17 6.07
C VAL A 72 -15.73 -2.55 7.05
N LEU A 73 -16.37 -3.37 7.84
CA LEU A 73 -17.34 -2.88 8.80
C LEU A 73 -16.70 -1.96 9.81
N HIS A 74 -15.52 -2.34 10.27
CA HIS A 74 -14.84 -1.54 11.27
C HIS A 74 -14.47 -0.16 10.71
N ASP A 75 -13.92 -0.14 9.51
CA ASP A 75 -13.50 1.11 8.90
C ASP A 75 -14.68 2.02 8.58
N VAL A 76 -15.77 1.44 8.11
CA VAL A 76 -16.96 2.21 7.79
C VAL A 76 -17.53 2.84 9.05
N GLU A 77 -17.55 2.10 10.14
CA GLU A 77 -18.04 2.64 11.40
C GLU A 77 -17.16 3.78 11.88
N THR A 78 -15.86 3.63 11.77
CA THR A 78 -14.93 4.66 12.18
C THR A 78 -15.15 5.92 11.37
N LEU A 79 -15.29 5.78 10.07
CA LEU A 79 -15.53 6.93 9.21
C LEU A 79 -16.84 7.62 9.55
N ARG A 80 -17.87 6.86 9.82
CA ARG A 80 -19.14 7.44 10.18
C ARG A 80 -19.04 8.26 11.45
N ARG A 81 -18.30 7.77 12.43
CA ARG A 81 -18.10 8.50 13.66
C ARG A 81 -17.35 9.78 13.43
N LEU A 82 -16.37 9.75 12.57
CA LEU A 82 -15.57 10.93 12.29
C LEU A 82 -16.32 11.97 11.49
N LEU A 83 -17.26 11.55 10.69
CA LEU A 83 -18.00 12.46 9.84
C LEU A 83 -19.24 13.05 10.50
N LYS A 84 -19.57 12.60 11.65
CA LYS A 84 -20.72 13.14 12.36
C LYS A 84 -20.39 14.39 13.14
#